data_83e458f6b7c90a8338954b3ab0ab9525
#
_entry.id   83e458f6b7c90a8338954b3ab0ab9525
#
_cell.length_a   1.000
_cell.length_b   1.000
_cell.length_c   1.000
_cell.angle_alpha   90.00
_cell.angle_beta   90.00
_cell.angle_gamma   90.00
#
_symmetry.space_group_name_H-M   'P 1'
#
loop_
_entity.id
_entity.type
_entity.pdbx_description
1 polymer ?
#
loop_
_entity_poly.entity_id
_entity_poly.type
_entity_poly.pdbx_seq_one_letter_code
_entity_poly.pdbx_strand_id
1 'polypeptide(L)'
;MLGVTPFLLVLVALVASAVVSASDVSVARLSRELRKRDTASTDASEFNGKTFDYVIIGGGLAGLVVASRLTENPNITVAVIEAGTSGTAKNESEKILPPAANLYNSPGQTYMNWHYKTVPQPQLNNRVAPWPRGKVLGGSSAINGLYYVRHSVHEQDAWGDMIGAKDLWGWDNMYRAMKKSEAFTAPVDSVAQIDQISPNPDSHGMNGAINSTWPAVTYYCVGAFVNSS
;
A
#
# COMPACT_ATOMS: atom_id res chain seq x y z
N MET A 1 -21.16 28.32 -13.86
CA MET A 1 -20.28 28.30 -12.70
C MET A 1 -20.76 27.18 -11.78
N LEU A 2 -20.25 26.01 -11.92
CA LEU A 2 -20.52 24.86 -11.03
C LEU A 2 -19.40 24.81 -10.00
N GLY A 3 -19.74 25.16 -8.75
CA GLY A 3 -18.82 25.11 -7.64
C GLY A 3 -18.48 23.65 -7.31
N VAL A 4 -17.26 23.27 -7.61
CA VAL A 4 -16.69 22.01 -7.12
C VAL A 4 -16.20 22.28 -5.71
N THR A 5 -16.99 21.89 -4.70
CA THR A 5 -16.52 21.84 -3.32
C THR A 5 -15.52 20.69 -3.21
N PRO A 6 -14.25 20.93 -2.88
CA PRO A 6 -13.32 19.87 -2.60
C PRO A 6 -13.68 19.23 -1.24
N PHE A 7 -14.05 17.97 -1.23
CA PHE A 7 -14.07 17.19 0.01
C PHE A 7 -12.62 16.99 0.44
N LEU A 8 -12.23 17.62 1.51
CA LEU A 8 -10.93 17.47 2.14
C LEU A 8 -11.09 16.52 3.33
N LEU A 9 -10.52 15.33 3.22
CA LEU A 9 -10.42 14.40 4.34
C LEU A 9 -9.11 14.70 5.09
N VAL A 10 -9.19 15.06 6.35
CA VAL A 10 -8.03 15.25 7.21
C VAL A 10 -7.97 14.09 8.20
N LEU A 11 -6.95 13.24 8.05
CA LEU A 11 -6.70 12.12 8.95
C LEU A 11 -5.63 12.51 9.96
N VAL A 12 -5.94 12.53 11.23
CA VAL A 12 -4.95 12.66 12.30
C VAL A 12 -4.65 11.28 12.86
N ALA A 13 -3.48 10.74 12.57
CA ALA A 13 -3.01 9.50 13.15
C ALA A 13 -2.19 9.78 14.41
N LEU A 14 -2.82 9.71 15.59
CA LEU A 14 -2.13 9.58 16.85
C LEU A 14 -1.74 8.12 17.05
N VAL A 15 -0.53 7.75 16.63
CA VAL A 15 0.00 6.40 16.87
C VAL A 15 0.77 6.42 18.18
N ALA A 16 0.08 6.05 19.27
CA ALA A 16 0.78 5.65 20.48
C ALA A 16 1.36 4.24 20.25
N SER A 17 2.68 4.12 20.26
CA SER A 17 3.38 2.83 20.12
C SER A 17 3.18 1.98 21.36
N ALA A 18 2.19 1.07 21.32
CA ALA A 18 2.16 -0.07 22.23
C ALA A 18 2.81 -1.25 21.48
N VAL A 19 3.97 -1.66 21.92
CA VAL A 19 4.58 -2.94 21.51
C VAL A 19 3.69 -4.04 22.08
N VAL A 20 2.86 -4.64 21.23
CA VAL A 20 2.04 -5.80 21.59
C VAL A 20 2.75 -7.02 21.02
N SER A 21 3.11 -7.94 21.91
CA SER A 21 3.60 -9.27 21.55
C SER A 21 2.61 -9.97 20.62
N ALA A 22 3.12 -10.54 19.52
CA ALA A 22 2.33 -10.98 18.35
C ALA A 22 1.51 -12.28 18.56
N SER A 23 1.43 -12.85 19.77
CA SER A 23 0.90 -14.20 19.96
C SER A 23 -0.60 -14.32 20.25
N ASP A 24 -1.34 -13.24 20.55
CA ASP A 24 -2.74 -13.37 21.02
C ASP A 24 -3.73 -12.31 20.52
N VAL A 25 -3.44 -11.58 19.49
CA VAL A 25 -4.37 -10.56 18.98
C VAL A 25 -5.24 -11.13 17.89
N SER A 26 -6.48 -11.51 18.22
CA SER A 26 -7.45 -11.88 17.19
C SER A 26 -7.67 -10.70 16.23
N VAL A 27 -7.82 -11.01 14.93
CA VAL A 27 -8.11 -10.01 13.87
C VAL A 27 -9.26 -9.09 14.25
N ALA A 28 -10.26 -9.59 14.98
CA ALA A 28 -11.39 -8.81 15.49
C ALA A 28 -10.96 -7.76 16.55
N ARG A 29 -9.96 -8.06 17.40
CA ARG A 29 -9.43 -7.12 18.38
C ARG A 29 -8.61 -6.03 17.70
N LEU A 30 -7.76 -6.43 16.74
CA LEU A 30 -6.98 -5.50 15.93
C LEU A 30 -7.91 -4.55 15.13
N SER A 31 -8.94 -5.09 14.50
CA SER A 31 -9.95 -4.30 13.80
C SER A 31 -10.71 -3.34 14.71
N ARG A 32 -10.98 -3.74 15.99
CA ARG A 32 -11.63 -2.88 16.99
C ARG A 32 -10.70 -1.78 17.48
N GLU A 33 -9.42 -2.07 17.69
CA GLU A 33 -8.41 -1.09 18.07
C GLU A 33 -8.11 -0.11 16.94
N LEU A 34 -8.06 -0.59 15.70
CA LEU A 34 -7.92 0.27 14.51
C LEU A 34 -9.12 1.20 14.36
N ARG A 35 -10.35 0.73 14.60
CA ARG A 35 -11.56 1.58 14.57
C ARG A 35 -11.60 2.63 15.68
N LYS A 36 -11.03 2.36 16.85
CA LYS A 36 -10.91 3.34 17.93
C LYS A 36 -9.88 4.45 17.63
N ARG A 37 -8.98 4.20 16.69
CA ARG A 37 -7.98 5.16 16.22
C ARG A 37 -8.43 5.97 15.01
N ASP A 38 -9.68 5.77 14.58
CA ASP A 38 -10.25 6.47 13.44
C ASP A 38 -10.59 7.92 13.86
N THR A 39 -9.55 8.74 13.88
CA THR A 39 -9.63 10.20 14.02
C THR A 39 -9.70 10.87 12.65
N ALA A 40 -10.16 10.11 11.65
CA ALA A 40 -10.43 10.68 10.33
C ALA A 40 -11.65 11.59 10.41
N SER A 41 -11.48 12.85 10.08
CA SER A 41 -12.57 13.81 9.98
C SER A 41 -12.66 14.37 8.58
N THR A 42 -13.88 14.60 8.11
CA THR A 42 -14.17 15.35 6.89
C THR A 42 -14.42 16.84 7.17
N ASP A 43 -14.44 17.22 8.43
CA ASP A 43 -14.64 18.60 8.85
C ASP A 43 -13.29 19.31 9.01
N ALA A 44 -12.94 20.14 8.04
CA ALA A 44 -11.71 20.92 8.07
C ALA A 44 -11.66 21.90 9.27
N SER A 45 -12.81 22.28 9.83
CA SER A 45 -12.86 23.19 10.99
C SER A 45 -12.24 22.59 12.24
N GLU A 46 -12.25 21.26 12.39
CA GLU A 46 -11.64 20.56 13.52
C GLU A 46 -10.11 20.71 13.55
N PHE A 47 -9.50 21.07 12.43
CA PHE A 47 -8.06 21.21 12.26
C PHE A 47 -7.61 22.66 12.11
N ASN A 48 -8.56 23.58 11.92
CA ASN A 48 -8.27 24.99 11.75
C ASN A 48 -7.62 25.56 13.03
N GLY A 49 -6.45 26.19 12.86
CA GLY A 49 -5.68 26.74 13.96
C GLY A 49 -4.91 25.72 14.82
N LYS A 50 -4.96 24.43 14.50
CA LYS A 50 -4.10 23.42 15.15
C LYS A 50 -2.71 23.43 14.52
N THR A 51 -1.71 23.13 15.32
CA THR A 51 -0.31 23.00 14.90
C THR A 51 0.10 21.54 15.00
N PHE A 52 0.78 21.05 13.98
CA PHE A 52 1.38 19.73 13.93
C PHE A 52 2.87 19.87 13.62
N ASP A 53 3.69 18.92 14.08
CA ASP A 53 5.10 18.90 13.75
C ASP A 53 5.31 18.63 12.25
N TYR A 54 4.44 17.78 11.65
CA TYR A 54 4.45 17.49 10.23
C TYR A 54 3.03 17.46 9.65
N VAL A 55 2.91 17.98 8.43
CA VAL A 55 1.68 17.87 7.63
C VAL A 55 2.04 17.17 6.31
N ILE A 56 1.43 16.02 6.07
CA ILE A 56 1.64 15.19 4.87
C ILE A 56 0.46 15.39 3.94
N ILE A 57 0.73 15.83 2.73
CA ILE A 57 -0.28 16.05 1.70
C ILE A 57 -0.34 14.80 0.81
N GLY A 58 -1.45 14.08 0.91
CA GLY A 58 -1.71 12.81 0.25
C GLY A 58 -1.52 11.61 1.18
N GLY A 59 -2.63 10.94 1.51
CA GLY A 59 -2.68 9.68 2.26
C GLY A 59 -2.46 8.45 1.37
N GLY A 60 -1.64 8.58 0.33
CA GLY A 60 -1.25 7.45 -0.52
C GLY A 60 -0.13 6.60 0.09
N LEU A 61 0.37 5.65 -0.70
CA LEU A 61 1.38 4.68 -0.26
C LEU A 61 2.59 5.35 0.42
N ALA A 62 3.22 6.32 -0.23
CA ALA A 62 4.40 7.00 0.31
C ALA A 62 4.05 7.85 1.54
N GLY A 63 2.96 8.62 1.48
CA GLY A 63 2.54 9.50 2.59
C GLY A 63 2.23 8.72 3.86
N LEU A 64 1.56 7.59 3.76
CA LEU A 64 1.26 6.73 4.91
C LEU A 64 2.51 6.08 5.50
N VAL A 65 3.48 5.68 4.67
CA VAL A 65 4.77 5.16 5.14
C VAL A 65 5.52 6.25 5.91
N VAL A 66 5.59 7.47 5.38
CA VAL A 66 6.24 8.60 6.07
C VAL A 66 5.53 8.91 7.38
N ALA A 67 4.19 8.99 7.39
CA ALA A 67 3.40 9.21 8.60
C ALA A 67 3.69 8.14 9.66
N SER A 68 3.67 6.87 9.26
CA SER A 68 3.94 5.74 10.16
C SER A 68 5.35 5.81 10.76
N ARG A 69 6.35 6.19 9.97
CA ARG A 69 7.73 6.29 10.46
C ARG A 69 7.96 7.48 11.38
N LEU A 70 7.38 8.63 11.07
CA LEU A 70 7.48 9.80 11.93
C LEU A 70 6.81 9.58 13.30
N THR A 71 5.68 8.89 13.30
CA THR A 71 4.91 8.59 14.53
C THR A 71 5.47 7.43 15.35
N GLU A 72 6.56 6.79 14.95
CA GLU A 72 7.33 5.89 15.82
C GLU A 72 7.89 6.66 17.02
N ASN A 73 8.13 7.96 16.89
CA ASN A 73 8.41 8.85 18.01
C ASN A 73 7.08 9.38 18.58
N PRO A 74 6.68 9.00 19.82
CA PRO A 74 5.40 9.40 20.40
C PRO A 74 5.27 10.91 20.67
N ASN A 75 6.37 11.65 20.62
CA ASN A 75 6.38 13.10 20.80
C ASN A 75 6.15 13.88 19.51
N ILE A 76 6.03 13.19 18.36
CA ILE A 76 5.80 13.81 17.06
C ILE A 76 4.32 13.68 16.70
N THR A 77 3.72 14.81 16.37
CA THR A 77 2.36 14.90 15.86
C THR A 77 2.36 15.04 14.34
N VAL A 78 1.55 14.21 13.67
CA VAL A 78 1.48 14.19 12.22
C VAL A 78 0.02 14.32 11.78
N ALA A 79 -0.24 15.25 10.87
CA ALA A 79 -1.50 15.32 10.13
C ALA A 79 -1.31 14.78 8.71
N VAL A 80 -2.26 13.99 8.24
CA VAL A 80 -2.30 13.53 6.83
C VAL A 80 -3.56 14.09 6.17
N ILE A 81 -3.38 14.79 5.06
CA ILE A 81 -4.47 15.36 4.28
C ILE A 81 -4.67 14.51 3.04
N GLU A 82 -5.86 13.89 2.91
CA GLU A 82 -6.22 13.05 1.76
C GLU A 82 -7.41 13.64 1.02
N ALA A 83 -7.34 13.66 -0.32
CA ALA A 83 -8.39 14.21 -1.18
C ALA A 83 -9.54 13.23 -1.45
N GLY A 84 -9.30 11.94 -1.20
CA GLY A 84 -10.27 10.86 -1.42
C GLY A 84 -11.04 10.50 -0.17
N THR A 85 -11.70 9.36 -0.24
CA THR A 85 -12.47 8.79 0.89
C THR A 85 -11.57 7.97 1.81
N SER A 86 -12.10 7.58 2.96
CA SER A 86 -11.38 6.70 3.90
C SER A 86 -11.22 5.26 3.39
N GLY A 87 -12.02 4.83 2.41
CA GLY A 87 -12.07 3.44 1.95
C GLY A 87 -12.74 2.48 2.94
N THR A 88 -13.27 2.99 4.06
CA THR A 88 -13.85 2.17 5.15
C THR A 88 -15.37 1.98 5.03
N ALA A 89 -16.05 2.79 4.22
CA ALA A 89 -17.46 2.59 3.94
C ALA A 89 -17.69 1.19 3.35
N LYS A 90 -18.82 0.55 3.69
CA LYS A 90 -19.09 -0.83 3.28
C LYS A 90 -18.94 -1.05 1.77
N ASN A 91 -19.49 -0.17 0.96
CA ASN A 91 -19.41 -0.22 -0.50
C ASN A 91 -17.99 0.02 -1.06
N GLU A 92 -17.09 0.59 -0.28
CA GLU A 92 -15.68 0.81 -0.62
C GLU A 92 -14.83 -0.37 -0.14
N SER A 93 -14.98 -0.74 1.12
CA SER A 93 -14.22 -1.83 1.74
C SER A 93 -14.46 -3.18 1.05
N GLU A 94 -15.68 -3.45 0.59
CA GLU A 94 -16.00 -4.65 -0.18
C GLU A 94 -15.26 -4.72 -1.53
N LYS A 95 -14.79 -3.59 -2.04
CA LYS A 95 -14.00 -3.52 -3.28
C LYS A 95 -12.49 -3.53 -3.06
N ILE A 96 -12.05 -3.11 -1.88
CA ILE A 96 -10.62 -2.92 -1.57
C ILE A 96 -10.07 -4.13 -0.81
N LEU A 97 -10.78 -4.59 0.23
CA LEU A 97 -10.23 -5.54 1.19
C LEU A 97 -10.15 -7.00 0.70
N PRO A 98 -11.13 -7.54 -0.04
CA PRO A 98 -11.04 -8.93 -0.44
C PRO A 98 -9.91 -9.13 -1.45
N PRO A 99 -9.00 -10.11 -1.23
CA PRO A 99 -8.01 -10.47 -2.24
C PRO A 99 -8.68 -10.76 -3.59
N ALA A 100 -8.05 -10.32 -4.67
CA ALA A 100 -8.57 -10.40 -6.03
C ALA A 100 -9.86 -9.59 -6.34
N ALA A 101 -10.56 -9.03 -5.37
CA ALA A 101 -11.71 -8.16 -5.64
C ALA A 101 -11.34 -6.98 -6.54
N ASN A 102 -10.12 -6.47 -6.41
CA ASN A 102 -9.59 -5.41 -7.27
C ASN A 102 -9.53 -5.79 -8.75
N LEU A 103 -9.36 -7.06 -9.07
CA LEU A 103 -9.35 -7.55 -10.45
C LEU A 103 -10.76 -7.61 -11.04
N TYR A 104 -11.76 -7.97 -10.21
CA TYR A 104 -13.14 -8.18 -10.64
C TYR A 104 -14.05 -6.98 -10.39
N ASN A 105 -13.86 -6.29 -9.28
CA ASN A 105 -14.72 -5.16 -8.88
C ASN A 105 -14.22 -3.81 -9.40
N SER A 106 -13.07 -3.79 -10.08
CA SER A 106 -12.51 -2.62 -10.77
C SER A 106 -12.60 -1.33 -9.95
N PRO A 107 -12.04 -1.25 -8.72
CA PRO A 107 -12.10 -0.02 -7.93
C PRO A 107 -11.49 1.16 -8.67
N GLY A 108 -10.57 0.91 -9.60
CA GLY A 108 -10.02 1.90 -10.52
C GLY A 108 -11.04 2.53 -11.49
N GLN A 109 -12.25 1.99 -11.61
CA GLN A 109 -13.34 2.58 -12.42
C GLN A 109 -14.34 3.38 -11.58
N THR A 110 -14.11 3.52 -10.28
CA THR A 110 -15.00 4.21 -9.34
C THR A 110 -14.49 5.62 -9.05
N TYR A 111 -15.24 6.37 -8.22
CA TYR A 111 -14.84 7.69 -7.70
C TYR A 111 -13.56 7.63 -6.83
N MET A 112 -13.10 6.44 -6.44
CA MET A 112 -11.82 6.23 -5.77
C MET A 112 -10.60 6.33 -6.72
N ASN A 113 -10.79 6.80 -7.93
CA ASN A 113 -9.76 7.01 -8.94
C ASN A 113 -9.76 8.47 -9.41
N TRP A 114 -8.58 9.04 -9.64
CA TRP A 114 -8.42 10.36 -10.23
C TRP A 114 -8.82 10.44 -11.71
N HIS A 115 -8.96 9.28 -12.38
CA HIS A 115 -9.29 9.16 -13.81
C HIS A 115 -8.34 9.91 -14.76
N TYR A 116 -7.04 9.96 -14.41
CA TYR A 116 -6.06 10.56 -15.31
C TYR A 116 -5.97 9.80 -16.63
N LYS A 117 -5.52 10.51 -17.64
CA LYS A 117 -5.21 9.97 -18.97
C LYS A 117 -3.85 10.50 -19.40
N THR A 118 -3.13 9.70 -20.18
CA THR A 118 -1.91 10.20 -20.82
C THR A 118 -2.23 11.25 -21.85
N VAL A 119 -1.25 12.09 -22.19
CA VAL A 119 -1.28 12.83 -23.45
C VAL A 119 -1.15 11.83 -24.61
N PRO A 120 -1.56 12.19 -25.83
CA PRO A 120 -1.32 11.34 -27.00
C PRO A 120 0.15 10.91 -27.08
N GLN A 121 0.39 9.62 -27.28
CA GLN A 121 1.72 9.01 -27.33
C GLN A 121 2.12 8.78 -28.80
N PRO A 122 2.94 9.65 -29.44
CA PRO A 122 3.25 9.54 -30.88
C PRO A 122 3.80 8.18 -31.28
N GLN A 123 4.70 7.59 -30.48
CA GLN A 123 5.28 6.27 -30.74
C GLN A 123 4.30 5.10 -30.59
N LEU A 124 3.10 5.36 -30.07
CA LEU A 124 2.02 4.39 -29.91
C LEU A 124 0.77 4.79 -30.71
N ASN A 125 0.96 5.27 -31.93
CA ASN A 125 -0.11 5.72 -32.82
C ASN A 125 -1.02 6.79 -32.19
N ASN A 126 -0.45 7.72 -31.47
CA ASN A 126 -1.15 8.77 -30.73
C ASN A 126 -2.20 8.24 -29.73
N ARG A 127 -2.02 7.03 -29.24
CA ARG A 127 -2.93 6.42 -28.26
C ARG A 127 -2.96 7.24 -26.98
N VAL A 128 -4.16 7.51 -26.49
CA VAL A 128 -4.43 8.02 -25.16
C VAL A 128 -4.82 6.84 -24.28
N ALA A 129 -4.04 6.60 -23.23
CA ALA A 129 -4.28 5.50 -22.31
C ALA A 129 -4.86 6.01 -20.97
N PRO A 130 -5.80 5.28 -20.34
CA PRO A 130 -6.20 5.55 -18.97
C PRO A 130 -5.00 5.34 -18.04
N TRP A 131 -4.87 6.22 -17.04
CA TRP A 131 -3.77 6.18 -16.08
C TRP A 131 -4.32 6.19 -14.65
N PRO A 132 -4.88 5.08 -14.16
CA PRO A 132 -5.51 5.02 -12.85
C PRO A 132 -4.56 5.41 -11.73
N ARG A 133 -5.04 6.26 -10.81
CA ARG A 133 -4.38 6.60 -9.56
C ARG A 133 -5.42 6.70 -8.47
N GLY A 134 -5.14 6.08 -7.32
CA GLY A 134 -6.09 6.04 -6.22
C GLY A 134 -6.37 7.42 -5.64
N LYS A 135 -7.67 7.71 -5.45
CA LYS A 135 -8.22 8.86 -4.74
C LYS A 135 -8.98 8.35 -3.53
N VAL A 136 -8.25 7.81 -2.59
CA VAL A 136 -8.73 7.14 -1.39
C VAL A 136 -7.55 6.97 -0.43
N LEU A 137 -7.81 6.86 0.86
CA LEU A 137 -6.75 6.53 1.82
C LEU A 137 -6.07 5.20 1.43
N GLY A 138 -4.74 5.19 1.41
CA GLY A 138 -3.94 4.15 0.79
C GLY A 138 -3.55 4.46 -0.67
N GLY A 139 -4.21 5.42 -1.31
CA GLY A 139 -3.91 5.85 -2.68
C GLY A 139 -3.96 4.69 -3.67
N SER A 140 -2.96 4.60 -4.53
CA SER A 140 -2.92 3.56 -5.58
C SER A 140 -2.73 2.14 -5.03
N SER A 141 -2.27 1.96 -3.77
CA SER A 141 -2.24 0.63 -3.15
C SER A 141 -3.63 0.09 -2.81
N ALA A 142 -4.63 0.97 -2.66
CA ALA A 142 -6.02 0.57 -2.45
C ALA A 142 -6.75 0.12 -3.74
N ILE A 143 -6.21 0.47 -4.92
CA ILE A 143 -6.83 0.16 -6.21
C ILE A 143 -5.92 -0.64 -7.16
N ASN A 144 -4.77 -1.12 -6.69
CA ASN A 144 -3.83 -1.93 -7.48
C ASN A 144 -4.28 -3.39 -7.56
N GLY A 145 -3.52 -4.22 -8.26
CA GLY A 145 -3.78 -5.66 -8.39
C GLY A 145 -3.20 -6.52 -7.26
N LEU A 146 -2.73 -5.92 -6.16
CA LEU A 146 -2.15 -6.58 -4.99
C LEU A 146 -0.86 -7.38 -5.27
N TYR A 147 -0.22 -7.18 -6.41
CA TYR A 147 1.08 -7.77 -6.66
C TYR A 147 2.15 -7.14 -5.78
N TYR A 148 2.86 -7.98 -5.02
CA TYR A 148 3.98 -7.58 -4.19
C TYR A 148 5.26 -8.14 -4.79
N VAL A 149 5.98 -7.32 -5.54
CA VAL A 149 7.17 -7.70 -6.31
C VAL A 149 8.35 -6.84 -5.88
N ARG A 150 9.52 -7.44 -5.80
CA ARG A 150 10.79 -6.73 -5.64
C ARG A 150 11.52 -6.66 -6.96
N HIS A 151 12.27 -5.59 -7.16
CA HIS A 151 13.16 -5.51 -8.33
C HIS A 151 14.38 -6.39 -8.15
N SER A 152 15.13 -6.58 -9.24
CA SER A 152 16.41 -7.27 -9.20
C SER A 152 17.49 -6.43 -8.50
N VAL A 153 18.54 -7.09 -8.05
CA VAL A 153 19.75 -6.44 -7.49
C VAL A 153 20.29 -5.37 -8.45
N HIS A 154 20.38 -5.72 -9.74
CA HIS A 154 20.92 -4.83 -10.76
C HIS A 154 20.08 -3.56 -10.96
N GLU A 155 18.76 -3.68 -10.94
CA GLU A 155 17.87 -2.52 -11.05
C GLU A 155 17.99 -1.60 -9.84
N GLN A 156 18.04 -2.18 -8.64
CA GLN A 156 18.17 -1.39 -7.42
C GLN A 156 19.53 -0.69 -7.33
N ASP A 157 20.60 -1.39 -7.69
CA ASP A 157 21.95 -0.81 -7.70
C ASP A 157 22.09 0.28 -8.76
N ALA A 158 21.49 0.10 -9.95
CA ALA A 158 21.47 1.13 -10.99
C ALA A 158 20.77 2.42 -10.52
N TRP A 159 19.72 2.32 -9.70
CA TRP A 159 19.11 3.49 -9.05
C TRP A 159 20.10 4.23 -8.15
N GLY A 160 20.79 3.49 -7.27
CA GLY A 160 21.79 4.04 -6.39
C GLY A 160 22.93 4.73 -7.14
N ASP A 161 23.42 4.10 -8.21
CA ASP A 161 24.47 4.63 -9.07
C ASP A 161 24.03 5.90 -9.81
N MET A 162 22.79 5.89 -10.36
CA MET A 162 22.24 7.04 -11.10
C MET A 162 22.17 8.32 -10.26
N ILE A 163 21.88 8.20 -8.97
CA ILE A 163 21.77 9.35 -8.05
C ILE A 163 23.06 9.60 -7.26
N GLY A 164 24.12 8.84 -7.50
CA GLY A 164 25.40 8.96 -6.79
C GLY A 164 25.32 8.64 -5.29
N ALA A 165 24.37 7.81 -4.87
CA ALA A 165 24.10 7.48 -3.47
C ALA A 165 23.83 5.97 -3.27
N LYS A 166 24.66 5.12 -3.89
CA LYS A 166 24.53 3.67 -3.82
C LYS A 166 24.57 3.12 -2.40
N ASP A 167 25.35 3.71 -1.52
CA ASP A 167 25.44 3.33 -0.11
C ASP A 167 24.10 3.45 0.64
N LEU A 168 23.23 4.38 0.19
CA LEU A 168 21.91 4.59 0.77
C LEU A 168 20.80 3.89 0.01
N TRP A 169 20.85 3.88 -1.31
CA TRP A 169 19.78 3.45 -2.21
C TRP A 169 20.10 2.19 -3.00
N GLY A 170 21.29 1.61 -2.82
CA GLY A 170 21.64 0.32 -3.40
C GLY A 170 20.92 -0.86 -2.73
N TRP A 171 21.14 -2.03 -3.31
CA TRP A 171 20.43 -3.25 -2.93
C TRP A 171 20.48 -3.59 -1.44
N ASP A 172 21.66 -3.56 -0.82
CA ASP A 172 21.81 -4.03 0.56
C ASP A 172 20.94 -3.27 1.57
N ASN A 173 20.87 -1.95 1.42
CA ASN A 173 20.04 -1.12 2.28
C ASN A 173 18.55 -1.25 1.95
N MET A 174 18.24 -1.22 0.66
CA MET A 174 16.84 -1.31 0.22
C MET A 174 16.24 -2.68 0.49
N TYR A 175 17.02 -3.75 0.34
CA TYR A 175 16.57 -5.10 0.67
C TYR A 175 16.24 -5.26 2.15
N ARG A 176 17.06 -4.69 3.04
CA ARG A 176 16.75 -4.66 4.47
C ARG A 176 15.45 -3.89 4.77
N ALA A 177 15.26 -2.75 4.10
CA ALA A 177 14.04 -1.96 4.24
C ALA A 177 12.80 -2.71 3.70
N MET A 178 12.92 -3.40 2.57
CA MET A 178 11.86 -4.24 2.00
C MET A 178 11.48 -5.37 2.97
N LYS A 179 12.45 -6.09 3.54
CA LYS A 179 12.18 -7.11 4.56
C LYS A 179 11.56 -6.52 5.83
N LYS A 180 12.02 -5.35 6.28
CA LYS A 180 11.43 -4.67 7.44
C LYS A 180 9.95 -4.32 7.24
N SER A 181 9.52 -4.07 6.01
CA SER A 181 8.13 -3.71 5.71
C SER A 181 7.19 -4.93 5.60
N GLU A 182 7.73 -6.13 5.40
CA GLU A 182 6.99 -7.34 5.08
C GLU A 182 6.67 -8.19 6.31
N ALA A 183 5.44 -8.74 6.34
CA ALA A 183 5.03 -9.84 7.20
C ALA A 183 4.60 -11.01 6.31
N PHE A 184 5.56 -11.84 5.94
CA PHE A 184 5.33 -12.96 5.04
C PHE A 184 4.66 -14.13 5.75
N THR A 185 3.64 -14.70 5.11
CA THR A 185 3.00 -15.95 5.52
C THR A 185 3.25 -17.00 4.43
N ALA A 186 3.94 -18.07 4.79
CA ALA A 186 4.15 -19.16 3.85
C ALA A 186 2.82 -19.82 3.46
N PRO A 187 2.70 -20.33 2.22
CA PRO A 187 1.55 -21.11 1.82
C PRO A 187 1.45 -22.39 2.66
N VAL A 188 0.25 -22.92 2.84
CA VAL A 188 0.07 -24.24 3.45
C VAL A 188 0.68 -25.33 2.56
N ASP A 189 1.15 -26.41 3.16
CA ASP A 189 1.89 -27.48 2.47
C ASP A 189 1.16 -28.02 1.24
N SER A 190 -0.16 -28.19 1.32
CA SER A 190 -0.97 -28.69 0.19
C SER A 190 -0.94 -27.74 -1.01
N VAL A 191 -0.94 -26.42 -0.79
CA VAL A 191 -0.81 -25.44 -1.86
C VAL A 191 0.61 -25.38 -2.38
N ALA A 192 1.60 -25.40 -1.49
CA ALA A 192 3.01 -25.40 -1.86
C ALA A 192 3.38 -26.58 -2.76
N GLN A 193 2.85 -27.79 -2.46
CA GLN A 193 3.09 -28.99 -3.25
C GLN A 193 2.41 -28.93 -4.63
N ILE A 194 1.14 -28.50 -4.70
CA ILE A 194 0.41 -28.40 -5.97
C ILE A 194 1.05 -27.36 -6.88
N ASP A 195 1.41 -26.21 -6.34
CA ASP A 195 1.92 -25.08 -7.08
C ASP A 195 3.46 -25.07 -7.21
N GLN A 196 4.13 -26.10 -6.69
CA GLN A 196 5.60 -26.27 -6.70
C GLN A 196 6.32 -25.06 -6.09
N ILE A 197 5.73 -24.48 -5.05
CA ILE A 197 6.26 -23.31 -4.35
C ILE A 197 7.32 -23.77 -3.35
N SER A 198 8.52 -23.23 -3.48
CA SER A 198 9.62 -23.43 -2.52
C SER A 198 10.07 -22.07 -1.99
N PRO A 199 9.38 -21.49 -1.01
CA PRO A 199 9.75 -20.18 -0.49
C PRO A 199 11.09 -20.28 0.24
N ASN A 200 11.96 -19.30 0.01
CA ASN A 200 13.14 -19.10 0.82
C ASN A 200 12.82 -18.15 1.98
N PRO A 201 12.71 -18.64 3.22
CA PRO A 201 12.37 -17.80 4.37
C PRO A 201 13.34 -16.63 4.57
N ASP A 202 14.61 -16.82 4.24
CA ASP A 202 15.64 -15.78 4.39
C ASP A 202 15.42 -14.60 3.44
N SER A 203 14.63 -14.79 2.40
CA SER A 203 14.26 -13.74 1.47
C SER A 203 13.16 -12.83 1.99
N HIS A 204 12.45 -13.22 3.04
CA HIS A 204 11.26 -12.55 3.52
C HIS A 204 11.44 -11.85 4.86
N GLY A 205 10.60 -10.86 5.12
CA GLY A 205 10.40 -10.26 6.43
C GLY A 205 9.19 -10.90 7.11
N MET A 206 9.22 -11.05 8.45
CA MET A 206 8.16 -11.74 9.19
C MET A 206 7.34 -10.81 10.09
N ASN A 207 7.82 -9.58 10.35
CA ASN A 207 7.25 -8.71 11.39
C ASN A 207 6.92 -7.29 10.86
N GLY A 208 6.80 -7.13 9.55
CA GLY A 208 6.48 -5.83 8.94
C GLY A 208 4.98 -5.53 8.96
N ALA A 209 4.62 -4.37 8.44
CA ALA A 209 3.25 -3.91 8.39
C ALA A 209 2.46 -4.44 7.17
N ILE A 210 3.15 -4.93 6.15
CA ILE A 210 2.55 -5.40 4.90
C ILE A 210 2.49 -6.93 4.90
N ASN A 211 1.28 -7.46 5.00
CA ASN A 211 1.07 -8.90 4.87
C ASN A 211 1.28 -9.33 3.41
N SER A 212 2.11 -10.33 3.21
CA SER A 212 2.35 -10.95 1.90
C SER A 212 2.24 -12.47 1.98
N THR A 213 1.79 -13.07 0.91
CA THR A 213 1.71 -14.53 0.77
C THR A 213 1.73 -14.89 -0.71
N TRP A 214 1.93 -16.16 -1.00
CA TRP A 214 1.72 -16.69 -2.35
C TRP A 214 0.23 -16.76 -2.69
N PRO A 215 -0.14 -16.59 -3.97
CA PRO A 215 -1.52 -16.80 -4.39
C PRO A 215 -1.93 -18.26 -4.10
N ALA A 216 -3.18 -18.43 -3.68
CA ALA A 216 -3.72 -19.77 -3.38
C ALA A 216 -4.12 -20.55 -4.64
N VAL A 217 -3.96 -19.96 -5.82
CA VAL A 217 -4.34 -20.57 -7.10
C VAL A 217 -3.24 -20.28 -8.12
N THR A 218 -2.68 -21.34 -8.68
CA THR A 218 -1.79 -21.27 -9.84
C THR A 218 -2.50 -21.84 -11.06
N TYR A 219 -2.45 -21.12 -12.17
CA TYR A 219 -3.01 -21.60 -13.41
C TYR A 219 -2.15 -22.75 -13.97
N TYR A 220 -2.79 -23.77 -14.50
CA TYR A 220 -2.11 -24.96 -15.06
C TYR A 220 -0.99 -24.62 -16.05
N CYS A 221 -1.17 -23.60 -16.88
CA CYS A 221 -0.15 -23.17 -17.85
C CYS A 221 1.13 -22.65 -17.19
N VAL A 222 1.06 -22.11 -15.97
CA VAL A 222 2.25 -21.61 -15.25
C VAL A 222 3.13 -22.78 -14.82
N GLY A 223 2.57 -23.83 -14.26
CA GLY A 223 3.30 -25.05 -13.90
C GLY A 223 3.97 -25.70 -15.09
N ALA A 224 3.28 -25.78 -16.23
CA ALA A 224 3.84 -26.29 -17.47
C ALA A 224 5.02 -25.45 -17.99
N PHE A 225 4.93 -24.12 -17.88
CA PHE A 225 6.00 -23.21 -18.29
C PHE A 225 7.24 -23.34 -17.39
N VAL A 226 7.06 -23.38 -16.07
CA VAL A 226 8.18 -23.52 -15.11
C VAL A 226 8.90 -24.85 -15.30
N ASN A 227 8.18 -25.94 -15.60
CA ASN A 227 8.77 -27.25 -15.81
C ASN A 227 9.44 -27.42 -17.18
N SER A 228 9.25 -26.49 -18.11
CA SER A 228 9.85 -26.52 -19.46
C SER A 228 11.15 -25.71 -19.57
N SER A 229 11.49 -24.94 -18.56
CA SER A 229 12.69 -24.12 -18.46
C SER A 229 13.77 -24.78 -17.63
#